data_ad75d0909f24d14998689b364edc9ddf
#
_entry.id   ad75d0909f24d14998689b364edc9ddf
#
_cell.length_a   1.000
_cell.length_b   1.000
_cell.length_c   1.000
_cell.angle_alpha   90.00
_cell.angle_beta   90.00
_cell.angle_gamma   90.00
#
_symmetry.space_group_name_H-M   'P 1'
#
loop_
_entity.id
_entity.type
_entity.pdbx_description
1 polymer ?
#
loop_
_entity_poly.entity_id
_entity_poly.type
_entity_poly.pdbx_seq_one_letter_code
_entity_poly.pdbx_strand_id
1 'polypeptide(L)'
;MLAEAAKIGYTIGEKYAKATNSGGRAMIHDIEPKHLYNEWKPNAVPKRSSAVVQFCGRNLLCRIDDNGLKLPSRAMFPDGDERFTYLFELDGREYYLLRDETPRGPGGWTYRDINIFRTEQPKEIAFAAVSAWHLCCWYRDTRFCGRCGTPLEHDVNERMMHCPRCGNMIFPRINPSVIVAVTHGDYLLLP
;
A
#
# COMPACT_ATOMS: atom_id res chain seq x y z
N MET A 1 -32.04 -21.61 -26.87
CA MET A 1 -31.07 -21.12 -27.88
C MET A 1 -29.76 -20.93 -27.14
N LEU A 2 -28.85 -21.91 -27.23
CA LEU A 2 -27.51 -21.83 -26.66
C LEU A 2 -26.66 -21.03 -27.65
N ALA A 3 -26.16 -19.85 -27.17
CA ALA A 3 -25.28 -19.02 -27.96
C ALA A 3 -24.00 -19.78 -28.30
N GLU A 4 -23.54 -19.66 -29.52
CA GLU A 4 -22.29 -20.23 -30.03
C GLU A 4 -21.12 -19.85 -29.12
N ALA A 5 -20.63 -20.81 -28.36
CA ALA A 5 -19.38 -20.65 -27.64
C ALA A 5 -18.22 -20.77 -28.65
N ALA A 6 -17.48 -19.72 -28.83
CA ALA A 6 -16.32 -19.71 -29.70
C ALA A 6 -15.29 -20.74 -29.20
N LYS A 7 -14.91 -21.68 -30.12
CA LYS A 7 -13.91 -22.70 -29.85
C LYS A 7 -12.53 -22.04 -29.76
N ILE A 8 -12.07 -21.77 -28.54
CA ILE A 8 -10.74 -21.22 -28.33
C ILE A 8 -9.80 -22.40 -28.17
N GLY A 9 -9.03 -22.69 -29.21
CA GLY A 9 -8.06 -23.79 -29.27
C GLY A 9 -6.82 -23.59 -28.42
N TYR A 10 -7.01 -23.27 -27.14
CA TYR A 10 -5.92 -23.15 -26.16
C TYR A 10 -6.28 -23.89 -24.89
N THR A 11 -5.52 -24.92 -24.57
CA THR A 11 -5.59 -25.58 -23.27
C THR A 11 -5.08 -24.61 -22.23
N ILE A 12 -5.93 -24.19 -21.30
CA ILE A 12 -5.63 -23.22 -20.24
C ILE A 12 -4.39 -23.64 -19.42
N GLY A 13 -4.16 -24.95 -19.25
CA GLY A 13 -2.99 -25.52 -18.58
C GLY A 13 -1.65 -25.18 -19.24
N GLU A 14 -1.57 -25.18 -20.57
CA GLU A 14 -0.32 -24.87 -21.28
C GLU A 14 0.03 -23.38 -21.25
N LYS A 15 -0.94 -22.50 -21.24
CA LYS A 15 -0.68 -21.05 -21.12
C LYS A 15 -0.21 -20.64 -19.71
N TYR A 16 -0.74 -21.25 -18.68
CA TYR A 16 -0.28 -21.00 -17.30
C TYR A 16 1.12 -21.60 -17.06
N ALA A 17 1.39 -22.80 -17.53
CA ALA A 17 2.71 -23.42 -17.45
C ALA A 17 3.77 -22.66 -18.28
N LYS A 18 3.43 -22.11 -19.45
CA LYS A 18 4.33 -21.26 -20.25
C LYS A 18 4.52 -19.85 -19.68
N ALA A 19 3.53 -19.28 -19.00
CA ALA A 19 3.64 -17.98 -18.36
C ALA A 19 4.57 -18.01 -17.12
N THR A 20 4.69 -19.16 -16.45
CA THR A 20 5.62 -19.33 -15.32
C THR A 20 7.05 -19.61 -15.77
N ASN A 21 7.27 -20.06 -17.04
CA ASN A 21 8.61 -20.39 -17.55
C ASN A 21 9.21 -19.36 -18.53
N SER A 22 8.49 -18.34 -18.95
CA SER A 22 9.00 -17.27 -19.81
C SER A 22 8.95 -15.93 -19.07
N GLY A 23 10.05 -15.57 -18.38
CA GLY A 23 10.33 -14.21 -17.94
C GLY A 23 9.16 -13.48 -17.28
N GLY A 24 8.54 -14.07 -16.27
CA GLY A 24 7.40 -13.48 -15.57
C GLY A 24 7.76 -12.05 -15.11
N ARG A 25 6.99 -11.07 -15.55
CA ARG A 25 7.16 -9.68 -15.10
C ARG A 25 7.09 -9.70 -13.57
N ALA A 26 8.23 -9.43 -12.92
CA ALA A 26 8.33 -9.49 -11.48
C ALA A 26 7.26 -8.61 -10.84
N MET A 27 6.48 -9.18 -9.91
CA MET A 27 5.38 -8.49 -9.24
C MET A 27 5.93 -7.46 -8.25
N ILE A 28 5.16 -6.44 -7.91
CA ILE A 28 5.60 -5.38 -7.00
C ILE A 28 5.97 -5.90 -5.60
N HIS A 29 5.36 -7.01 -5.19
CA HIS A 29 5.60 -7.64 -3.89
C HIS A 29 6.78 -8.64 -3.88
N ASP A 30 7.41 -8.91 -5.04
CA ASP A 30 8.62 -9.75 -5.12
C ASP A 30 9.83 -8.95 -4.64
N ILE A 31 9.92 -8.74 -3.33
CA ILE A 31 10.96 -7.91 -2.70
C ILE A 31 12.05 -8.74 -2.02
N GLU A 32 11.99 -10.06 -2.10
CA GLU A 32 13.01 -10.95 -1.51
C GLU A 32 14.43 -10.57 -1.96
N PRO A 33 15.41 -10.68 -1.05
CA PRO A 33 15.37 -11.23 0.32
C PRO A 33 14.90 -10.25 1.40
N LYS A 34 14.40 -9.07 1.05
CA LYS A 34 13.90 -8.07 1.99
C LYS A 34 12.52 -8.42 2.51
N HIS A 35 12.25 -8.05 3.76
CA HIS A 35 11.00 -8.34 4.43
C HIS A 35 10.31 -7.07 4.93
N LEU A 36 8.98 -7.02 4.78
CA LEU A 36 8.13 -6.00 5.37
C LEU A 36 7.49 -6.55 6.64
N TYR A 37 7.78 -5.92 7.76
CA TYR A 37 7.22 -6.21 9.09
C TYR A 37 6.08 -5.23 9.37
N ASN A 38 4.85 -5.72 9.30
CA ASN A 38 3.64 -4.90 9.42
C ASN A 38 3.08 -4.86 10.85
N GLU A 39 3.83 -5.33 11.83
CA GLU A 39 3.42 -5.30 13.24
C GLU A 39 3.31 -3.86 13.75
N TRP A 40 2.28 -3.62 14.56
CA TRP A 40 2.13 -2.34 15.23
C TRP A 40 3.15 -2.20 16.36
N LYS A 41 3.83 -1.05 16.41
CA LYS A 41 4.75 -0.70 17.50
C LYS A 41 4.14 0.42 18.33
N PRO A 42 3.58 0.12 19.53
CA PRO A 42 3.07 1.15 20.42
C PRO A 42 4.16 2.17 20.77
N ASN A 43 3.78 3.45 20.79
CA ASN A 43 4.67 4.56 21.15
C ASN A 43 5.97 4.65 20.33
N ALA A 44 5.98 4.13 19.13
CA ALA A 44 7.14 4.25 18.24
C ALA A 44 7.44 5.72 17.92
N VAL A 45 8.70 6.13 18.12
CA VAL A 45 9.18 7.48 17.82
C VAL A 45 10.10 7.43 16.61
N PRO A 46 9.89 8.28 15.59
CA PRO A 46 10.69 8.23 14.38
C PRO A 46 12.14 8.66 14.63
N LYS A 47 13.09 7.84 14.20
CA LYS A 47 14.51 8.18 14.16
C LYS A 47 14.78 9.16 13.02
N ARG A 48 15.85 9.94 13.09
CA ARG A 48 16.24 10.85 12.01
C ARG A 48 16.37 10.18 10.63
N SER A 49 16.73 8.89 10.61
CA SER A 49 16.86 8.07 9.39
C SER A 49 15.57 7.41 8.93
N SER A 50 14.52 7.40 9.76
CA SER A 50 13.23 6.79 9.40
C SER A 50 12.67 7.41 8.13
N ALA A 51 12.04 6.59 7.29
CA ALA A 51 11.38 7.08 6.07
C ALA A 51 10.08 7.80 6.42
N VAL A 52 9.85 8.92 5.79
CA VAL A 52 8.57 9.63 5.89
C VAL A 52 7.81 9.48 4.58
N VAL A 53 6.54 9.11 4.70
CA VAL A 53 5.58 9.12 3.59
C VAL A 53 4.57 10.22 3.86
N GLN A 54 4.39 11.10 2.89
CA GLN A 54 3.39 12.15 2.92
C GLN A 54 2.62 12.13 1.61
N PHE A 55 1.31 12.06 1.71
CA PHE A 55 0.42 12.07 0.55
C PHE A 55 -0.35 13.38 0.46
N CYS A 56 -0.47 13.88 -0.77
CA CYS A 56 -1.41 14.94 -1.13
C CYS A 56 -2.36 14.38 -2.18
N GLY A 57 -3.60 14.10 -1.81
CA GLY A 57 -4.50 13.30 -2.62
C GLY A 57 -3.88 11.93 -2.91
N ARG A 58 -3.72 11.59 -4.20
CA ARG A 58 -3.09 10.34 -4.66
C ARG A 58 -1.57 10.46 -4.87
N ASN A 59 -1.00 11.62 -4.63
CA ASN A 59 0.40 11.87 -4.93
C ASN A 59 1.26 11.72 -3.68
N LEU A 60 2.35 10.95 -3.80
CA LEU A 60 3.36 10.73 -2.76
C LEU A 60 4.52 11.67 -2.96
N LEU A 61 4.98 12.29 -1.88
CA LEU A 61 6.22 13.04 -1.86
C LEU A 61 7.42 12.11 -2.02
N CYS A 62 8.15 12.27 -3.14
CA CYS A 62 9.31 11.45 -3.44
C CYS A 62 10.31 12.21 -4.31
N ARG A 63 11.47 11.62 -4.51
CA ARG A 63 12.45 12.02 -5.52
C ARG A 63 12.82 10.79 -6.36
N ILE A 64 12.88 10.97 -7.65
CA ILE A 64 13.35 9.96 -8.61
C ILE A 64 14.56 10.55 -9.31
N ASP A 65 15.68 9.87 -9.20
CA ASP A 65 16.94 10.22 -9.85
C ASP A 65 17.58 8.97 -10.47
N ASP A 66 18.81 9.07 -11.00
CA ASP A 66 19.52 7.96 -11.63
C ASP A 66 19.70 6.74 -10.72
N ASN A 67 19.63 6.93 -9.40
CA ASN A 67 19.64 5.87 -8.39
C ASN A 67 18.23 5.37 -8.01
N GLY A 68 17.20 5.80 -8.72
CA GLY A 68 15.82 5.37 -8.56
C GLY A 68 15.00 6.18 -7.55
N LEU A 69 13.92 5.56 -7.11
CA LEU A 69 12.94 6.12 -6.19
C LEU A 69 13.50 6.28 -4.77
N LYS A 70 13.33 7.46 -4.20
CA LYS A 70 13.72 7.79 -2.82
C LYS A 70 12.55 8.42 -2.07
N LEU A 71 12.45 8.09 -0.78
CA LEU A 71 11.53 8.73 0.16
C LEU A 71 12.32 9.63 1.10
N PRO A 72 11.76 10.78 1.51
CA PRO A 72 12.41 11.68 2.43
C PRO A 72 12.59 11.00 3.81
N SER A 73 13.60 11.46 4.54
CA SER A 73 13.83 11.00 5.92
C SER A 73 13.19 11.97 6.93
N ARG A 74 12.95 11.46 8.14
CA ARG A 74 12.44 12.26 9.27
C ARG A 74 13.29 13.52 9.53
N ALA A 75 14.60 13.43 9.30
CA ALA A 75 15.50 14.58 9.48
C ALA A 75 15.17 15.81 8.62
N MET A 76 14.40 15.63 7.56
CA MET A 76 14.05 16.70 6.61
C MET A 76 12.80 17.50 7.02
N PHE A 77 12.12 17.09 8.09
CA PHE A 77 10.89 17.72 8.55
C PHE A 77 11.12 18.40 9.92
N PRO A 78 10.75 19.67 10.08
CA PRO A 78 10.88 20.39 11.36
C PRO A 78 9.76 20.06 12.36
N ASP A 79 8.75 19.28 11.94
CA ASP A 79 7.57 18.96 12.74
C ASP A 79 7.92 18.18 14.01
N GLY A 80 7.06 18.26 15.04
CA GLY A 80 7.14 17.42 16.23
C GLY A 80 6.83 15.95 15.92
N ASP A 81 7.34 15.04 16.76
CA ASP A 81 7.22 13.59 16.53
C ASP A 81 5.76 13.09 16.63
N GLU A 82 4.91 13.81 17.36
CA GLU A 82 3.47 13.53 17.50
C GLU A 82 2.68 13.58 16.17
N ARG A 83 3.23 14.22 15.14
CA ARG A 83 2.62 14.30 13.81
C ARG A 83 2.86 13.09 12.94
N PHE A 84 3.77 12.20 13.35
CA PHE A 84 4.15 11.02 12.60
C PHE A 84 3.49 9.78 13.19
N THR A 85 2.83 9.02 12.32
CA THR A 85 2.22 7.75 12.70
C THR A 85 3.06 6.61 12.15
N TYR A 86 3.50 5.70 13.01
CA TYR A 86 4.22 4.51 12.59
C TYR A 86 3.37 3.66 11.65
N LEU A 87 3.98 3.18 10.57
CA LEU A 87 3.30 2.29 9.61
C LEU A 87 3.82 0.86 9.67
N PHE A 88 5.08 0.66 9.37
CA PHE A 88 5.74 -0.65 9.30
C PHE A 88 7.26 -0.46 9.25
N GLU A 89 7.96 -1.58 9.29
CA GLU A 89 9.40 -1.65 9.06
C GLU A 89 9.67 -2.46 7.78
N LEU A 90 10.59 -2.02 6.96
CA LEU A 90 11.08 -2.75 5.82
C LEU A 90 12.61 -2.78 5.87
N ASP A 91 13.16 -3.97 5.96
CA ASP A 91 14.61 -4.23 5.96
C ASP A 91 15.38 -3.35 6.98
N GLY A 92 14.87 -3.28 8.24
CA GLY A 92 15.45 -2.49 9.33
C GLY A 92 15.18 -0.99 9.27
N ARG A 93 14.49 -0.48 8.24
CA ARG A 93 14.09 0.91 8.13
C ARG A 93 12.62 1.08 8.48
N GLU A 94 12.33 1.92 9.45
CA GLU A 94 10.96 2.25 9.86
C GLU A 94 10.35 3.32 8.94
N TYR A 95 9.05 3.17 8.68
CA TYR A 95 8.25 4.06 7.83
C TYR A 95 7.16 4.73 8.66
N TYR A 96 7.06 6.04 8.53
CA TYR A 96 6.09 6.86 9.24
C TYR A 96 5.25 7.69 8.28
N LEU A 97 3.96 7.77 8.53
CA LEU A 97 3.02 8.63 7.83
C LEU A 97 2.96 10.00 8.49
N LEU A 98 3.25 11.04 7.74
CA LEU A 98 2.90 12.41 8.10
C LEU A 98 1.47 12.68 7.61
N ARG A 99 0.52 12.72 8.54
CA ARG A 99 -0.92 12.93 8.25
C ARG A 99 -1.25 14.40 8.02
N ASP A 100 -0.62 15.00 7.05
CA ASP A 100 -0.88 16.37 6.62
C ASP A 100 -1.03 16.38 5.10
N GLU A 101 -2.20 16.76 4.62
CA GLU A 101 -2.48 16.83 3.18
C GLU A 101 -1.94 18.14 2.56
N THR A 102 -1.46 19.07 3.38
CA THR A 102 -0.81 20.28 2.87
C THR A 102 0.57 19.93 2.32
N PRO A 103 0.84 20.22 1.03
CA PRO A 103 2.14 19.95 0.45
C PRO A 103 3.26 20.65 1.22
N ARG A 104 4.17 19.89 1.81
CA ARG A 104 5.32 20.37 2.59
C ARG A 104 6.56 19.57 2.27
N GLY A 105 7.00 19.60 1.04
CA GLY A 105 8.22 18.90 0.66
C GLY A 105 9.46 19.78 0.87
N PRO A 106 10.60 19.22 1.33
CA PRO A 106 11.88 19.89 1.24
C PRO A 106 12.23 20.19 -0.21
N GLY A 107 13.07 21.19 -0.46
CA GLY A 107 13.48 21.55 -1.83
C GLY A 107 14.04 20.37 -2.62
N GLY A 108 13.66 20.25 -3.89
CA GLY A 108 14.08 19.14 -4.77
C GLY A 108 13.27 17.84 -4.64
N TRP A 109 12.19 17.84 -3.82
CA TRP A 109 11.24 16.75 -3.73
C TRP A 109 9.94 17.11 -4.44
N THR A 110 9.29 16.14 -5.06
CA THR A 110 8.06 16.34 -5.86
C THR A 110 6.99 15.35 -5.47
N TYR A 111 5.73 15.72 -5.71
CA TYR A 111 4.59 14.84 -5.54
C TYR A 111 4.31 14.09 -6.85
N ARG A 112 4.32 12.75 -6.79
CA ARG A 112 4.11 11.87 -7.94
C ARG A 112 2.95 10.93 -7.68
N ASP A 113 2.12 10.72 -8.71
CA ASP A 113 0.95 9.82 -8.61
C ASP A 113 1.36 8.39 -8.25
N ILE A 114 0.57 7.74 -7.40
CA ILE A 114 0.84 6.39 -6.87
C ILE A 114 0.97 5.33 -7.97
N ASN A 115 0.38 5.53 -9.14
CA ASN A 115 0.42 4.54 -10.22
C ASN A 115 1.81 4.33 -10.80
N ILE A 116 2.70 5.33 -10.74
CA ILE A 116 4.06 5.19 -11.26
C ILE A 116 4.87 4.15 -10.50
N PHE A 117 4.58 3.92 -9.22
CA PHE A 117 5.34 3.01 -8.37
C PHE A 117 5.21 1.54 -8.78
N ARG A 118 4.31 1.19 -9.70
CA ARG A 118 4.22 -0.17 -10.26
C ARG A 118 5.45 -0.55 -11.07
N THR A 119 6.18 0.42 -11.60
CA THR A 119 7.34 0.22 -12.49
C THR A 119 8.64 0.80 -11.95
N GLU A 120 8.57 1.61 -10.89
CA GLU A 120 9.74 2.26 -10.30
C GLU A 120 10.67 1.28 -9.55
N GLN A 121 11.92 1.67 -9.44
CA GLN A 121 12.96 0.97 -8.71
C GLN A 121 13.57 1.89 -7.62
N PRO A 122 14.08 1.36 -6.53
CA PRO A 122 14.06 -0.06 -6.13
C PRO A 122 12.65 -0.55 -5.78
N LYS A 123 12.35 -1.80 -6.10
CA LYS A 123 11.03 -2.42 -5.90
C LYS A 123 10.54 -2.36 -4.46
N GLU A 124 11.42 -2.61 -3.51
CA GLU A 124 11.06 -2.59 -2.10
C GLU A 124 10.57 -1.22 -1.65
N ILE A 125 11.13 -0.12 -2.20
CA ILE A 125 10.67 1.23 -1.89
C ILE A 125 9.32 1.50 -2.58
N ALA A 126 9.14 1.04 -3.81
CA ALA A 126 7.88 1.12 -4.52
C ALA A 126 6.77 0.32 -3.82
N PHE A 127 7.09 -0.89 -3.34
CA PHE A 127 6.19 -1.71 -2.54
C PHE A 127 5.82 -1.03 -1.20
N ALA A 128 6.81 -0.47 -0.50
CA ALA A 128 6.58 0.32 0.71
C ALA A 128 5.66 1.53 0.45
N ALA A 129 5.85 2.24 -0.66
CA ALA A 129 5.03 3.38 -1.06
C ALA A 129 3.56 2.97 -1.27
N VAL A 130 3.30 1.86 -1.96
CA VAL A 130 1.95 1.35 -2.19
C VAL A 130 1.32 0.85 -0.89
N SER A 131 2.07 0.13 -0.06
CA SER A 131 1.61 -0.34 1.26
C SER A 131 1.24 0.83 2.19
N ALA A 132 2.08 1.87 2.19
CA ALA A 132 1.81 3.10 2.93
C ALA A 132 0.56 3.83 2.42
N TRP A 133 0.31 3.82 1.10
CA TRP A 133 -0.90 4.38 0.51
C TRP A 133 -2.16 3.69 1.02
N HIS A 134 -2.18 2.36 1.08
CA HIS A 134 -3.32 1.62 1.63
C HIS A 134 -3.62 2.01 3.09
N LEU A 135 -2.60 2.11 3.93
CA LEU A 135 -2.76 2.55 5.32
C LEU A 135 -3.18 4.02 5.40
N CYS A 136 -2.64 4.90 4.56
CA CYS A 136 -3.03 6.30 4.48
C CYS A 136 -4.52 6.44 4.14
N CYS A 137 -5.01 5.71 3.13
CA CYS A 137 -6.44 5.68 2.79
C CYS A 137 -7.29 5.21 3.97
N TRP A 138 -6.87 4.14 4.65
CA TRP A 138 -7.59 3.66 5.83
C TRP A 138 -7.66 4.71 6.93
N TYR A 139 -6.57 5.37 7.29
CA TYR A 139 -6.57 6.46 8.29
C TYR A 139 -7.43 7.65 7.87
N ARG A 140 -7.44 8.00 6.58
CA ARG A 140 -8.26 9.10 6.05
C ARG A 140 -9.75 8.76 6.12
N ASP A 141 -10.10 7.52 5.76
CA ASP A 141 -11.50 7.08 5.60
C ASP A 141 -12.12 6.63 6.95
N THR A 142 -11.29 6.42 8.00
CA THR A 142 -11.75 6.02 9.34
C THR A 142 -11.58 7.12 10.38
N ARG A 143 -12.03 8.33 10.06
CA ARG A 143 -12.00 9.48 10.99
C ARG A 143 -13.20 9.54 11.92
N PHE A 144 -14.34 9.03 11.47
CA PHE A 144 -15.61 9.04 12.18
C PHE A 144 -16.23 7.64 12.24
N CYS A 145 -16.91 7.36 13.34
CA CYS A 145 -17.60 6.10 13.53
C CYS A 145 -18.79 5.98 12.58
N GLY A 146 -18.81 4.95 11.72
CA GLY A 146 -19.91 4.68 10.80
C GLY A 146 -21.23 4.28 11.49
N ARG A 147 -21.20 3.97 12.81
CA ARG A 147 -22.39 3.62 13.59
C ARG A 147 -23.05 4.83 14.26
N CYS A 148 -22.27 5.76 14.82
CA CYS A 148 -22.79 6.87 15.64
C CYS A 148 -22.23 8.25 15.30
N GLY A 149 -21.37 8.37 14.29
CA GLY A 149 -20.82 9.64 13.84
C GLY A 149 -19.74 10.28 14.74
N THR A 150 -19.43 9.66 15.89
CA THR A 150 -18.42 10.20 16.82
C THR A 150 -17.01 10.09 16.19
N PRO A 151 -16.12 11.07 16.39
CA PRO A 151 -14.71 10.94 16.01
C PRO A 151 -14.10 9.67 16.61
N LEU A 152 -13.31 8.97 15.80
CA LEU A 152 -12.60 7.76 16.22
C LEU A 152 -11.24 8.11 16.80
N GLU A 153 -10.80 7.31 17.76
CA GLU A 153 -9.49 7.40 18.40
C GLU A 153 -8.63 6.21 18.01
N HIS A 154 -7.32 6.43 17.88
CA HIS A 154 -6.40 5.34 17.60
C HIS A 154 -6.13 4.57 18.89
N ASP A 155 -6.20 3.23 18.83
CA ASP A 155 -5.81 2.39 19.94
C ASP A 155 -4.30 2.43 20.19
N VAL A 156 -3.89 2.33 21.44
CA VAL A 156 -2.47 2.40 21.82
C VAL A 156 -1.76 1.10 21.51
N ASN A 157 -2.41 -0.05 21.73
CA ASN A 157 -1.79 -1.36 21.67
C ASN A 157 -1.87 -1.99 20.29
N GLU A 158 -2.90 -1.63 19.50
CA GLU A 158 -3.15 -2.24 18.19
C GLU A 158 -3.34 -1.18 17.10
N ARG A 159 -3.08 -1.58 15.85
CA ARG A 159 -3.43 -0.74 14.69
C ARG A 159 -4.94 -0.81 14.46
N MET A 160 -5.67 -0.10 15.28
CA MET A 160 -7.13 -0.09 15.32
C MET A 160 -7.62 1.34 15.62
N MET A 161 -8.71 1.72 14.99
CA MET A 161 -9.49 2.90 15.39
C MET A 161 -10.67 2.44 16.22
N HIS A 162 -10.90 3.03 17.37
CA HIS A 162 -12.05 2.71 18.20
C HIS A 162 -12.95 3.92 18.45
N CYS A 163 -14.23 3.65 18.68
CA CYS A 163 -15.21 4.67 19.00
C CYS A 163 -15.35 4.80 20.51
N PRO A 164 -14.98 5.95 21.14
CA PRO A 164 -15.13 6.11 22.59
C PRO A 164 -16.58 6.13 23.06
N ARG A 165 -17.55 6.39 22.15
CA ARG A 165 -18.97 6.45 22.49
C ARG A 165 -19.67 5.11 22.41
N CYS A 166 -19.45 4.31 21.37
CA CYS A 166 -20.24 3.08 21.14
C CYS A 166 -19.39 1.80 21.07
N GLY A 167 -18.08 1.89 21.33
CA GLY A 167 -17.17 0.74 21.35
C GLY A 167 -16.93 0.08 19.98
N ASN A 168 -17.36 0.71 18.88
CA ASN A 168 -17.10 0.16 17.55
C ASN A 168 -15.60 0.15 17.24
N MET A 169 -15.06 -0.99 16.78
CA MET A 169 -13.66 -1.18 16.46
C MET A 169 -13.48 -1.35 14.95
N ILE A 170 -12.49 -0.68 14.37
CA ILE A 170 -12.24 -0.68 12.94
C ILE A 170 -10.74 -0.94 12.69
N PHE A 171 -10.44 -2.08 12.09
CA PHE A 171 -9.09 -2.48 11.68
C PHE A 171 -8.84 -2.13 10.21
N PRO A 172 -7.55 -2.05 9.77
CA PRO A 172 -7.24 -1.97 8.35
C PRO A 172 -7.87 -3.12 7.58
N ARG A 173 -8.51 -2.81 6.45
CA ARG A 173 -9.24 -3.80 5.67
C ARG A 173 -8.32 -4.52 4.70
N ILE A 174 -8.50 -5.83 4.60
CA ILE A 174 -7.99 -6.65 3.51
C ILE A 174 -9.20 -7.00 2.64
N ASN A 175 -9.13 -6.66 1.35
CA ASN A 175 -10.18 -6.97 0.37
C ASN A 175 -9.64 -8.03 -0.61
N PRO A 176 -9.78 -9.32 -0.30
CA PRO A 176 -9.36 -10.38 -1.21
C PRO A 176 -10.17 -10.31 -2.49
N SER A 177 -9.49 -10.46 -3.64
CA SER A 177 -10.16 -10.60 -4.92
C SER A 177 -9.64 -11.86 -5.63
N VAL A 178 -10.54 -12.52 -6.35
CA VAL A 178 -10.22 -13.72 -7.11
C VAL A 178 -10.72 -13.56 -8.55
N ILE A 179 -9.99 -14.16 -9.47
CA ILE A 179 -10.44 -14.31 -10.84
C ILE A 179 -10.79 -15.79 -11.03
N VAL A 180 -12.02 -16.06 -11.43
CA VAL A 180 -12.52 -17.43 -11.65
C VAL A 180 -12.75 -17.63 -13.14
N ALA A 181 -12.14 -18.67 -13.72
CA ALA A 181 -12.46 -19.15 -15.04
C ALA A 181 -13.48 -20.30 -14.93
N VAL A 182 -14.64 -20.15 -15.54
CA VAL A 182 -15.65 -21.21 -15.61
C VAL A 182 -15.48 -21.92 -16.96
N THR A 183 -15.17 -23.21 -16.92
CA THR A 183 -14.92 -24.01 -18.13
C THR A 183 -15.86 -25.20 -18.20
N HIS A 184 -16.19 -25.60 -19.42
CA HIS A 184 -16.88 -26.86 -19.74
C HIS A 184 -16.19 -27.52 -20.92
N GLY A 185 -15.40 -28.57 -20.67
CA GLY A 185 -14.50 -29.15 -21.67
C GLY A 185 -13.53 -28.07 -22.19
N ASP A 186 -13.49 -27.88 -23.51
CA ASP A 186 -12.62 -26.90 -24.16
C ASP A 186 -13.21 -25.48 -24.25
N TYR A 187 -14.37 -25.23 -23.62
CA TYR A 187 -15.08 -23.96 -23.67
C TYR A 187 -14.82 -23.14 -22.40
N LEU A 188 -14.58 -21.83 -22.56
CA LEU A 188 -14.49 -20.86 -21.52
C LEU A 188 -15.73 -19.96 -21.54
N LEU A 189 -16.43 -19.83 -20.42
CA LEU A 189 -17.51 -18.85 -20.27
C LEU A 189 -16.90 -17.46 -20.14
N LEU A 190 -17.19 -16.60 -21.10
CA LEU A 190 -16.85 -15.17 -21.04
C LEU A 190 -18.11 -14.37 -20.67
N PRO A 191 -17.96 -13.27 -19.88
CA PRO A 191 -19.07 -12.38 -19.51
C PRO A 191 -19.59 -11.59 -20.71
#